data_1a3a7f26c4562d651a4be4dfd97350ee
#
_entry.id   1a3a7f26c4562d651a4be4dfd97350ee
#
_cell.length_a   1.000
_cell.length_b   1.000
_cell.length_c   1.000
_cell.angle_alpha   90.00
_cell.angle_beta   90.00
_cell.angle_gamma   90.00
#
_symmetry.space_group_name_H-M   'P 1'
#
loop_
_entity.id
_entity.type
_entity.pdbx_description
1 polymer ?
#
loop_
_entity_poly.entity_id
_entity_poly.type
_entity_poly.pdbx_seq_one_letter_code
_entity_poly.pdbx_strand_id
1 'polypeptide(L)'
;NDYELAAFIEKKIGEEGYSPAAVIGEIKRLGLTFKTKISEKTIYNYIDKGIFYSISRKSLPENGKRKRKYDKVERKKSARTSAGESIERRDPEIGERKTFGHWEGDCVCGKKKTKEALFVLSERLTREEIIMKIPDQTSISIVAALNKLERRYGKRFSTIFKSITFDNGSEFADCAGIERSVYGKGRKRTKAYYCHPYSAYERGTNENINKMIRRFLPKGTDFRK
;
A
#
# COMPACT_ATOMS: atom_id res chain seq x y z
N ASN A 1 -32.74 -19.73 4.12
CA ASN A 1 -31.35 -19.47 4.58
C ASN A 1 -30.39 -19.84 3.46
N ASP A 2 -29.42 -18.95 3.18
CA ASP A 2 -28.38 -19.16 2.16
C ASP A 2 -27.09 -19.60 2.87
N TYR A 3 -27.01 -20.89 3.15
CA TYR A 3 -25.85 -21.46 3.87
C TYR A 3 -24.57 -21.39 3.08
N GLU A 4 -24.63 -21.45 1.75
CA GLU A 4 -23.46 -21.34 0.87
C GLU A 4 -22.84 -19.93 0.95
N LEU A 5 -23.68 -18.89 0.88
CA LEU A 5 -23.25 -17.52 1.05
C LEU A 5 -22.67 -17.29 2.46
N ALA A 6 -23.33 -17.82 3.50
CA ALA A 6 -22.85 -17.67 4.87
C ALA A 6 -21.47 -18.33 5.06
N ALA A 7 -21.31 -19.58 4.61
CA ALA A 7 -20.03 -20.30 4.67
C ALA A 7 -18.92 -19.58 3.88
N PHE A 8 -19.24 -19.05 2.70
CA PHE A 8 -18.28 -18.25 1.91
C PHE A 8 -17.82 -17.00 2.67
N ILE A 9 -18.76 -16.25 3.25
CA ILE A 9 -18.44 -15.04 4.05
C ILE A 9 -17.58 -15.41 5.26
N GLU A 10 -17.95 -16.45 6.00
CA GLU A 10 -17.23 -16.89 7.19
C GLU A 10 -15.78 -17.32 6.85
N LYS A 11 -15.60 -18.10 5.79
CA LYS A 11 -14.27 -18.48 5.31
C LYS A 11 -13.43 -17.27 4.92
N LYS A 12 -13.98 -16.38 4.08
CA LYS A 12 -13.24 -15.20 3.61
C LYS A 12 -12.86 -14.23 4.73
N ILE A 13 -13.74 -14.01 5.70
CA ILE A 13 -13.46 -13.11 6.83
C ILE A 13 -12.64 -13.80 7.91
N GLY A 14 -13.01 -15.03 8.30
CA GLY A 14 -12.42 -15.76 9.43
C GLY A 14 -11.03 -16.30 9.11
N GLU A 15 -10.86 -16.97 7.98
CA GLU A 15 -9.61 -17.66 7.62
C GLU A 15 -8.71 -16.77 6.75
N GLU A 16 -9.27 -16.14 5.72
CA GLU A 16 -8.50 -15.35 4.75
C GLU A 16 -8.36 -13.87 5.16
N GLY A 17 -9.02 -13.42 6.24
CA GLY A 17 -8.89 -12.09 6.80
C GLY A 17 -9.48 -10.97 5.94
N TYR A 18 -10.46 -11.25 5.08
CA TYR A 18 -11.10 -10.25 4.24
C TYR A 18 -11.95 -9.28 5.07
N SER A 19 -12.12 -8.05 4.57
CA SER A 19 -13.17 -7.16 5.05
C SER A 19 -14.50 -7.48 4.36
N PRO A 20 -15.66 -7.09 4.93
CA PRO A 20 -16.95 -7.22 4.24
C PRO A 20 -16.95 -6.62 2.82
N ALA A 21 -16.33 -5.47 2.61
CA ALA A 21 -16.17 -4.86 1.28
C ALA A 21 -15.36 -5.76 0.32
N ALA A 22 -14.26 -6.35 0.82
CA ALA A 22 -13.42 -7.26 0.03
C ALA A 22 -14.18 -8.54 -0.34
N VAL A 23 -15.01 -9.07 0.55
CA VAL A 23 -15.87 -10.23 0.26
C VAL A 23 -16.85 -9.93 -0.89
N ILE A 24 -17.53 -8.77 -0.84
CA ILE A 24 -18.44 -8.34 -1.92
C ILE A 24 -17.67 -8.15 -3.24
N GLY A 25 -16.48 -7.55 -3.17
CA GLY A 25 -15.59 -7.41 -4.33
C GLY A 25 -15.21 -8.76 -4.94
N GLU A 26 -14.87 -9.73 -4.10
CA GLU A 26 -14.48 -11.09 -4.53
C GLU A 26 -15.64 -11.83 -5.18
N ILE A 27 -16.86 -11.75 -4.62
CA ILE A 27 -18.08 -12.31 -5.22
C ILE A 27 -18.27 -11.75 -6.63
N LYS A 28 -18.14 -10.44 -6.81
CA LYS A 28 -18.25 -9.78 -8.12
C LYS A 28 -17.13 -10.20 -9.08
N ARG A 29 -15.89 -10.24 -8.61
CA ARG A 29 -14.71 -10.59 -9.41
C ARG A 29 -14.78 -12.02 -9.95
N LEU A 30 -15.28 -12.95 -9.13
CA LEU A 30 -15.42 -14.37 -9.49
C LEU A 30 -16.73 -14.68 -10.22
N GLY A 31 -17.64 -13.70 -10.36
CA GLY A 31 -18.95 -13.92 -10.96
C GLY A 31 -19.85 -14.90 -10.18
N LEU A 32 -19.62 -15.00 -8.85
CA LEU A 32 -20.40 -15.94 -8.02
C LEU A 32 -21.83 -15.45 -7.84
N THR A 33 -22.77 -16.38 -7.94
CA THR A 33 -24.20 -16.13 -7.72
C THR A 33 -24.68 -16.98 -6.54
N PHE A 34 -25.33 -16.33 -5.59
CA PHE A 34 -25.94 -16.95 -4.43
C PHE A 34 -27.45 -16.71 -4.45
N LYS A 35 -28.23 -17.48 -3.69
CA LYS A 35 -29.67 -17.32 -3.58
C LYS A 35 -30.07 -15.95 -3.07
N THR A 36 -29.24 -15.36 -2.20
CA THR A 36 -29.49 -14.06 -1.56
C THR A 36 -28.43 -13.04 -2.00
N LYS A 37 -28.88 -11.85 -2.36
CA LYS A 37 -27.97 -10.70 -2.54
C LYS A 37 -27.75 -10.00 -1.20
N ILE A 38 -26.48 -9.78 -0.86
CA ILE A 38 -26.10 -9.15 0.39
C ILE A 38 -25.25 -7.89 0.13
N SER A 39 -25.42 -6.87 0.98
CA SER A 39 -24.60 -5.67 0.93
C SER A 39 -23.50 -5.71 2.01
N GLU A 40 -22.47 -4.91 1.84
CA GLU A 40 -21.41 -4.74 2.83
C GLU A 40 -21.99 -4.38 4.21
N LYS A 41 -22.91 -3.42 4.24
CA LYS A 41 -23.57 -2.99 5.49
C LYS A 41 -24.34 -4.13 6.16
N THR A 42 -24.97 -4.98 5.37
CA THR A 42 -25.71 -6.14 5.90
C THR A 42 -24.76 -7.16 6.53
N ILE A 43 -23.58 -7.40 5.93
CA ILE A 43 -22.56 -8.27 6.55
C ILE A 43 -22.11 -7.72 7.91
N TYR A 44 -21.81 -6.42 8.01
CA TYR A 44 -21.50 -5.79 9.30
C TYR A 44 -22.60 -5.96 10.32
N ASN A 45 -23.85 -5.71 9.94
CA ASN A 45 -24.99 -5.87 10.83
C ASN A 45 -25.18 -7.32 11.30
N TYR A 46 -24.93 -8.29 10.44
CA TYR A 46 -25.03 -9.72 10.78
C TYR A 46 -23.91 -10.17 11.71
N ILE A 47 -22.68 -9.64 11.53
CA ILE A 47 -21.58 -9.85 12.46
C ILE A 47 -21.92 -9.27 13.84
N ASP A 48 -22.50 -8.06 13.87
CA ASP A 48 -22.88 -7.39 15.12
C ASP A 48 -24.00 -8.11 15.88
N LYS A 49 -24.92 -8.73 15.14
CA LYS A 49 -26.03 -9.52 15.68
C LYS A 49 -25.62 -10.97 16.03
N GLY A 50 -24.38 -11.37 15.75
CA GLY A 50 -23.93 -12.74 16.02
C GLY A 50 -24.62 -13.79 15.15
N ILE A 51 -25.06 -13.44 13.93
CA ILE A 51 -25.75 -14.37 13.02
C ILE A 51 -24.78 -15.39 12.44
N PHE A 52 -23.52 -15.02 12.23
CA PHE A 52 -22.48 -15.92 11.79
C PHE A 52 -21.92 -16.72 12.95
N TYR A 53 -21.62 -17.99 12.71
CA TYR A 53 -21.13 -18.90 13.76
C TYR A 53 -19.67 -18.69 14.11
N SER A 54 -18.80 -18.53 13.10
CA SER A 54 -17.33 -18.55 13.28
C SER A 54 -16.68 -17.17 13.30
N ILE A 55 -17.40 -16.11 12.94
CA ILE A 55 -16.84 -14.76 12.84
C ILE A 55 -17.53 -13.75 13.76
N SER A 56 -16.74 -12.80 14.24
CA SER A 56 -17.20 -11.72 15.12
C SER A 56 -16.49 -10.41 14.75
N ARG A 57 -16.79 -9.31 15.47
CA ARG A 57 -16.06 -8.04 15.30
C ARG A 57 -14.54 -8.19 15.43
N LYS A 58 -14.05 -9.15 16.19
CA LYS A 58 -12.62 -9.42 16.35
C LYS A 58 -11.98 -9.97 15.06
N SER A 59 -12.77 -10.61 14.20
CA SER A 59 -12.34 -11.13 12.90
C SER A 59 -12.18 -10.04 11.85
N LEU A 60 -12.71 -8.82 12.11
CA LEU A 60 -12.63 -7.71 11.19
C LEU A 60 -11.23 -7.02 11.21
N PRO A 61 -10.81 -6.37 10.11
CA PRO A 61 -9.50 -5.72 9.98
C PRO A 61 -9.08 -4.81 11.12
N GLU A 62 -10.02 -4.03 11.65
CA GLU A 62 -9.77 -3.08 12.74
C GLU A 62 -10.02 -3.70 14.13
N ASN A 63 -10.33 -5.01 14.22
CA ASN A 63 -10.60 -5.74 15.46
C ASN A 63 -11.62 -5.00 16.40
N GLY A 64 -12.52 -4.22 15.83
CA GLY A 64 -13.46 -3.41 16.59
C GLY A 64 -12.83 -2.26 17.39
N LYS A 65 -11.54 -1.97 17.23
CA LYS A 65 -10.86 -0.92 17.98
C LYS A 65 -11.28 0.46 17.48
N ARG A 66 -11.79 1.31 18.37
CA ARG A 66 -12.02 2.74 18.06
C ARG A 66 -10.68 3.44 17.79
N LYS A 67 -10.63 4.29 16.76
CA LYS A 67 -9.50 5.20 16.54
C LYS A 67 -9.29 6.05 17.78
N ARG A 68 -8.11 5.96 18.41
CA ARG A 68 -7.72 6.92 19.44
C ARG A 68 -7.51 8.27 18.76
N LYS A 69 -8.12 9.33 19.29
CA LYS A 69 -7.74 10.71 18.92
C LYS A 69 -6.34 10.94 19.50
N TYR A 70 -5.39 11.21 18.63
CA TYR A 70 -4.05 11.64 19.04
C TYR A 70 -4.04 13.16 19.05
N ASP A 71 -3.57 13.76 20.14
CA ASP A 71 -3.28 15.18 20.19
C ASP A 71 -2.18 15.49 19.16
N LYS A 72 -2.36 16.62 18.46
CA LYS A 72 -1.35 17.10 17.51
C LYS A 72 -0.10 17.49 18.32
N VAL A 73 0.94 16.67 18.22
CA VAL A 73 2.26 17.03 18.74
C VAL A 73 2.91 17.95 17.70
N GLU A 74 3.15 19.19 18.08
CA GLU A 74 3.99 20.12 17.28
C GLU A 74 5.40 19.55 17.16
N ARG A 75 5.74 19.06 15.98
CA ARG A 75 7.07 18.54 15.69
C ARG A 75 7.95 19.65 15.16
N LYS A 76 9.13 19.85 15.75
CA LYS A 76 10.16 20.78 15.28
C LYS A 76 10.49 20.47 13.81
N LYS A 77 10.36 21.48 12.94
CA LYS A 77 10.68 21.40 11.52
C LYS A 77 12.18 21.24 11.32
N SER A 78 12.65 20.05 11.13
CA SER A 78 13.99 19.78 10.58
C SER A 78 13.80 19.48 9.09
N ALA A 79 14.03 20.49 8.27
CA ALA A 79 13.82 20.39 6.84
C ALA A 79 15.09 19.86 6.16
N ARG A 80 15.18 18.54 5.95
CA ARG A 80 15.93 18.01 4.81
C ARG A 80 14.95 17.86 3.65
N THR A 81 15.02 18.79 2.71
CA THR A 81 14.39 18.60 1.40
C THR A 81 15.27 17.64 0.61
N SER A 82 14.66 16.60 0.03
CA SER A 82 15.35 15.75 -0.94
C SER A 82 15.81 16.60 -2.13
N ALA A 83 16.89 16.22 -2.81
CA ALA A 83 17.39 16.88 -4.01
C ALA A 83 16.47 16.69 -5.24
N GLY A 84 15.27 16.12 -5.05
CA GLY A 84 14.33 15.81 -6.12
C GLY A 84 13.23 16.86 -6.31
N GLU A 85 12.36 16.62 -7.26
CA GLU A 85 11.27 17.53 -7.62
C GLU A 85 10.15 17.51 -6.56
N SER A 86 9.72 18.70 -6.10
CA SER A 86 8.63 18.83 -5.11
C SER A 86 7.30 18.34 -5.68
N ILE A 87 6.46 17.78 -4.81
CA ILE A 87 5.09 17.36 -5.13
C ILE A 87 4.24 18.52 -5.72
N GLU A 88 4.57 19.76 -5.42
CA GLU A 88 3.89 20.94 -5.97
C GLU A 88 4.03 21.07 -7.49
N ARG A 89 5.15 20.55 -8.04
CA ARG A 89 5.40 20.53 -9.49
C ARG A 89 4.79 19.30 -10.17
N ARG A 90 4.10 18.46 -9.40
CA ARG A 90 3.39 17.30 -9.92
C ARG A 90 2.15 17.77 -10.67
N ASP A 91 1.93 17.19 -11.88
CA ASP A 91 0.74 17.46 -12.66
C ASP A 91 -0.54 17.32 -11.82
N PRO A 92 -1.43 18.30 -11.80
CA PRO A 92 -2.71 18.25 -11.07
C PRO A 92 -3.55 17.02 -11.38
N GLU A 93 -3.54 16.53 -12.62
CA GLU A 93 -4.25 15.31 -13.03
C GLU A 93 -3.84 14.06 -12.22
N ILE A 94 -2.58 14.00 -11.79
CA ILE A 94 -2.10 12.93 -10.92
C ILE A 94 -2.80 12.96 -9.56
N GLY A 95 -3.17 14.16 -9.10
CA GLY A 95 -3.94 14.38 -7.87
C GLY A 95 -5.33 13.76 -7.92
N GLU A 96 -5.98 13.82 -9.09
CA GLU A 96 -7.34 13.34 -9.31
C GLU A 96 -7.46 11.80 -9.30
N ARG A 97 -6.36 11.07 -9.40
CA ARG A 97 -6.31 9.60 -9.41
C ARG A 97 -7.15 8.95 -10.51
N LYS A 98 -7.20 9.57 -11.67
CA LYS A 98 -7.98 9.08 -12.83
C LYS A 98 -7.13 8.35 -13.87
N THR A 99 -5.81 8.52 -13.81
CA THR A 99 -4.87 7.93 -14.77
C THR A 99 -4.00 6.88 -14.08
N PHE A 100 -3.84 5.73 -14.75
CA PHE A 100 -2.94 4.65 -14.33
C PHE A 100 -1.48 5.02 -14.54
N GLY A 101 -0.62 4.49 -13.66
CA GLY A 101 0.83 4.59 -13.76
C GLY A 101 1.47 5.57 -12.78
N HIS A 102 0.72 6.08 -11.83
CA HIS A 102 1.20 6.97 -10.78
C HIS A 102 1.23 6.27 -9.43
N TRP A 103 2.42 6.08 -8.89
CA TRP A 103 2.69 5.25 -7.72
C TRP A 103 3.09 6.07 -6.51
N GLU A 104 2.85 5.54 -5.34
CA GLU A 104 3.39 6.03 -4.07
C GLU A 104 4.37 5.00 -3.53
N GLY A 105 5.60 5.41 -3.21
CA GLY A 105 6.64 4.53 -2.68
C GLY A 105 6.81 4.70 -1.18
N ASP A 106 6.96 3.59 -0.44
CA ASP A 106 7.20 3.57 1.00
C ASP A 106 8.02 2.37 1.43
N CYS A 107 8.54 2.40 2.66
CA CYS A 107 9.25 1.28 3.26
C CYS A 107 8.56 0.79 4.53
N VAL A 108 8.37 -0.52 4.64
CA VAL A 108 7.83 -1.18 5.82
C VAL A 108 8.95 -1.91 6.54
N CYS A 109 9.34 -1.42 7.72
CA CYS A 109 10.40 -2.01 8.53
C CYS A 109 9.98 -3.32 9.17
N GLY A 110 10.90 -4.27 9.26
CA GLY A 110 10.74 -5.52 10.00
C GLY A 110 10.95 -5.38 11.51
N LYS A 111 11.54 -6.42 12.11
CA LYS A 111 11.90 -6.50 13.52
C LYS A 111 12.99 -5.46 13.85
N LYS A 112 12.90 -4.80 15.02
CA LYS A 112 14.00 -3.99 15.54
C LYS A 112 15.30 -4.80 15.57
N LYS A 113 16.42 -4.20 15.17
CA LYS A 113 17.75 -4.81 15.03
C LYS A 113 17.95 -5.67 13.78
N THR A 114 16.97 -5.81 12.88
CA THR A 114 17.17 -6.34 11.53
C THR A 114 17.24 -5.19 10.53
N LYS A 115 17.96 -5.38 9.44
CA LYS A 115 18.13 -4.35 8.39
C LYS A 115 17.08 -4.50 7.30
N GLU A 116 16.56 -5.72 7.14
CA GLU A 116 15.63 -6.07 6.08
C GLU A 116 14.32 -5.29 6.20
N ALA A 117 13.83 -4.84 5.06
CA ALA A 117 12.59 -4.10 4.94
C ALA A 117 11.80 -4.57 3.71
N LEU A 118 10.57 -4.11 3.61
CA LEU A 118 9.77 -4.23 2.40
C LEU A 118 9.71 -2.86 1.73
N PHE A 119 10.09 -2.81 0.46
CA PHE A 119 9.81 -1.68 -0.41
C PHE A 119 8.44 -1.90 -1.04
N VAL A 120 7.53 -0.96 -0.83
CA VAL A 120 6.13 -1.03 -1.24
C VAL A 120 5.87 0.06 -2.26
N LEU A 121 5.28 -0.31 -3.38
CA LEU A 121 4.80 0.61 -4.40
C LEU A 121 3.29 0.42 -4.54
N SER A 122 2.53 1.51 -4.30
CA SER A 122 1.07 1.54 -4.36
C SER A 122 0.61 2.33 -5.56
N GLU A 123 -0.13 1.71 -6.47
CA GLU A 123 -0.73 2.40 -7.61
C GLU A 123 -1.94 3.23 -7.17
N ARG A 124 -2.01 4.50 -7.59
CA ARG A 124 -2.94 5.48 -7.02
C ARG A 124 -4.39 5.29 -7.49
N LEU A 125 -4.61 4.81 -8.71
CA LEU A 125 -5.94 4.58 -9.28
C LEU A 125 -6.50 3.22 -8.88
N THR A 126 -5.76 2.15 -9.16
CA THR A 126 -6.20 0.76 -9.01
C THR A 126 -6.01 0.22 -7.60
N ARG A 127 -5.12 0.83 -6.81
CA ARG A 127 -4.68 0.33 -5.50
C ARG A 127 -3.91 -0.98 -5.60
N GLU A 128 -3.34 -1.26 -6.76
CA GLU A 128 -2.44 -2.39 -6.94
C GLU A 128 -1.15 -2.18 -6.15
N GLU A 129 -0.66 -3.26 -5.54
CA GLU A 129 0.51 -3.23 -4.69
C GLU A 129 1.62 -4.09 -5.26
N ILE A 130 2.83 -3.52 -5.29
CA ILE A 130 4.05 -4.27 -5.53
C ILE A 130 4.89 -4.22 -4.27
N ILE A 131 5.09 -5.38 -3.66
CA ILE A 131 5.86 -5.51 -2.43
C ILE A 131 7.15 -6.27 -2.74
N MET A 132 8.29 -5.68 -2.41
CA MET A 132 9.61 -6.27 -2.66
C MET A 132 10.41 -6.29 -1.35
N LYS A 133 10.96 -7.46 -1.01
CA LYS A 133 11.94 -7.55 0.08
C LYS A 133 13.24 -6.91 -0.35
N ILE A 134 13.78 -6.03 0.49
CA ILE A 134 15.07 -5.36 0.32
C ILE A 134 15.98 -5.67 1.51
N PRO A 135 17.30 -5.74 1.29
CA PRO A 135 18.27 -6.12 2.33
C PRO A 135 18.37 -5.08 3.44
N ASP A 136 18.13 -3.81 3.11
CA ASP A 136 18.16 -2.70 4.06
C ASP A 136 17.42 -1.48 3.51
N GLN A 137 17.21 -0.47 4.37
CA GLN A 137 16.58 0.81 4.02
C GLN A 137 17.63 1.85 3.56
N THR A 138 18.39 1.52 2.53
CA THR A 138 19.33 2.45 1.91
C THR A 138 18.87 2.86 0.51
N SER A 139 19.33 4.00 0.03
CA SER A 139 19.06 4.45 -1.34
C SER A 139 19.60 3.46 -2.38
N ILE A 140 20.72 2.80 -2.10
CA ILE A 140 21.29 1.76 -2.95
C ILE A 140 20.31 0.59 -3.11
N SER A 141 19.70 0.14 -2.00
CA SER A 141 18.73 -0.96 -2.02
C SER A 141 17.45 -0.61 -2.76
N ILE A 142 16.97 0.63 -2.63
CA ILE A 142 15.81 1.13 -3.37
C ILE A 142 16.10 1.18 -4.88
N VAL A 143 17.24 1.76 -5.28
CA VAL A 143 17.64 1.81 -6.68
C VAL A 143 17.82 0.40 -7.26
N ALA A 144 18.43 -0.52 -6.51
CA ALA A 144 18.59 -1.92 -6.92
C ALA A 144 17.22 -2.62 -7.11
N ALA A 145 16.27 -2.38 -6.22
CA ALA A 145 14.91 -2.90 -6.34
C ALA A 145 14.21 -2.37 -7.59
N LEU A 146 14.29 -1.06 -7.87
CA LEU A 146 13.75 -0.45 -9.08
C LEU A 146 14.45 -0.97 -10.34
N ASN A 147 15.75 -1.19 -10.30
CA ASN A 147 16.53 -1.79 -11.41
C ASN A 147 16.03 -3.21 -11.73
N LYS A 148 15.77 -4.02 -10.68
CA LYS A 148 15.20 -5.37 -10.83
C LYS A 148 13.81 -5.31 -11.45
N LEU A 149 13.00 -4.36 -11.00
CA LEU A 149 11.64 -4.17 -11.49
C LEU A 149 11.65 -3.72 -12.96
N GLU A 150 12.53 -2.77 -13.33
CA GLU A 150 12.67 -2.32 -14.70
C GLU A 150 13.10 -3.44 -15.65
N ARG A 151 14.04 -4.30 -15.24
CA ARG A 151 14.41 -5.48 -16.03
C ARG A 151 13.26 -6.45 -16.22
N ARG A 152 12.40 -6.62 -15.19
CA ARG A 152 11.21 -7.48 -15.26
C ARG A 152 10.16 -6.99 -16.25
N TYR A 153 9.91 -5.68 -16.29
CA TYR A 153 8.89 -5.07 -17.16
C TYR A 153 9.45 -4.61 -18.52
N GLY A 154 10.76 -4.49 -18.64
CA GLY A 154 11.45 -4.09 -19.89
C GLY A 154 10.96 -2.74 -20.40
N LYS A 155 10.67 -2.66 -21.69
CA LYS A 155 10.20 -1.43 -22.35
C LYS A 155 8.87 -0.90 -21.80
N ARG A 156 8.07 -1.74 -21.14
CA ARG A 156 6.77 -1.34 -20.55
C ARG A 156 6.93 -0.59 -19.22
N PHE A 157 8.12 -0.60 -18.63
CA PHE A 157 8.33 0.00 -17.31
C PHE A 157 7.86 1.47 -17.26
N SER A 158 8.28 2.31 -18.20
CA SER A 158 7.94 3.73 -18.22
C SER A 158 6.45 4.01 -18.47
N THR A 159 5.72 3.07 -19.05
CA THR A 159 4.26 3.15 -19.21
C THR A 159 3.54 2.79 -17.93
N ILE A 160 4.05 1.79 -17.20
CA ILE A 160 3.48 1.31 -15.93
C ILE A 160 3.87 2.23 -14.77
N PHE A 161 5.11 2.72 -14.74
CA PHE A 161 5.65 3.59 -13.68
C PHE A 161 5.95 4.98 -14.22
N LYS A 162 4.91 5.72 -14.63
CA LYS A 162 5.04 7.09 -15.15
C LYS A 162 5.64 8.04 -14.13
N SER A 163 5.16 7.95 -12.88
CA SER A 163 5.76 8.67 -11.75
C SER A 163 5.65 7.91 -10.46
N ILE A 164 6.57 8.20 -9.53
CA ILE A 164 6.55 7.66 -8.18
C ILE A 164 6.71 8.80 -7.20
N THR A 165 5.82 8.90 -6.20
CA THR A 165 5.87 9.92 -5.14
C THR A 165 6.41 9.29 -3.86
N PHE A 166 7.43 9.90 -3.27
CA PHE A 166 8.09 9.46 -2.05
C PHE A 166 7.94 10.49 -0.92
N ASP A 167 8.22 10.10 0.31
CA ASP A 167 8.54 11.06 1.36
C ASP A 167 10.02 11.49 1.29
N ASN A 168 10.43 12.30 2.27
CA ASN A 168 11.82 12.75 2.39
C ASN A 168 12.69 11.79 3.22
N GLY A 169 12.39 10.49 3.20
CA GLY A 169 13.22 9.47 3.83
C GLY A 169 14.62 9.41 3.20
N SER A 170 15.63 9.12 4.01
CA SER A 170 17.02 9.00 3.53
C SER A 170 17.20 7.89 2.50
N GLU A 171 16.36 6.87 2.54
CA GLU A 171 16.31 5.77 1.59
C GLU A 171 15.89 6.21 0.18
N PHE A 172 15.20 7.34 0.05
CA PHE A 172 14.76 7.89 -1.22
C PHE A 172 15.60 9.09 -1.70
N ALA A 173 16.72 9.36 -1.04
CA ALA A 173 17.54 10.54 -1.32
C ALA A 173 18.25 10.52 -2.69
N ASP A 174 18.47 9.34 -3.28
CA ASP A 174 19.09 9.22 -4.61
C ASP A 174 18.05 9.36 -5.74
N CYS A 175 17.54 10.58 -5.92
CA CYS A 175 16.59 10.89 -6.99
C CYS A 175 17.13 10.52 -8.37
N ALA A 176 18.38 10.82 -8.64
CA ALA A 176 19.02 10.52 -9.93
C ALA A 176 19.07 9.01 -10.21
N GLY A 177 19.41 8.21 -9.21
CA GLY A 177 19.38 6.74 -9.30
C GLY A 177 17.99 6.18 -9.46
N ILE A 178 16.99 6.76 -8.76
CA ILE A 178 15.58 6.38 -8.90
C ILE A 178 15.07 6.62 -10.32
N GLU A 179 15.38 7.77 -10.91
CA GLU A 179 14.90 8.13 -12.25
C GLU A 179 15.67 7.47 -13.38
N ARG A 180 16.94 7.10 -13.17
CA ARG A 180 17.83 6.58 -14.21
C ARG A 180 17.43 5.19 -14.68
N SER A 181 17.29 5.01 -16.00
CA SER A 181 17.06 3.70 -16.62
C SER A 181 18.33 2.83 -16.62
N VAL A 182 18.15 1.51 -16.49
CA VAL A 182 19.21 0.52 -16.66
C VAL A 182 19.56 0.29 -18.14
N TYR A 183 18.71 0.74 -19.07
CA TYR A 183 18.86 0.48 -20.51
C TYR A 183 19.55 1.59 -21.31
N GLY A 184 20.08 2.63 -20.66
CA GLY A 184 20.84 3.65 -21.39
C GLY A 184 21.24 4.85 -20.55
N LYS A 185 22.43 5.41 -20.84
CA LYS A 185 22.89 6.66 -20.23
C LYS A 185 21.98 7.81 -20.66
N GLY A 186 21.52 8.63 -19.70
CA GLY A 186 20.66 9.78 -19.95
C GLY A 186 19.17 9.46 -20.10
N ARG A 187 18.77 8.19 -20.17
CA ARG A 187 17.36 7.80 -20.23
C ARG A 187 16.75 7.74 -18.83
N LYS A 188 15.60 8.37 -18.66
CA LYS A 188 14.80 8.26 -17.45
C LYS A 188 13.75 7.14 -17.59
N ARG A 189 13.60 6.32 -16.54
CA ARG A 189 12.60 5.25 -16.47
C ARG A 189 11.28 5.70 -15.86
N THR A 190 11.33 6.70 -14.98
CA THR A 190 10.17 7.25 -14.24
C THR A 190 10.48 8.67 -13.82
N LYS A 191 9.48 9.40 -13.33
CA LYS A 191 9.65 10.71 -12.70
C LYS A 191 9.41 10.57 -11.20
N ALA A 192 10.34 11.05 -10.38
CA ALA A 192 10.25 11.02 -8.93
C ALA A 192 9.77 12.36 -8.38
N TYR A 193 8.78 12.32 -7.48
CA TYR A 193 8.28 13.47 -6.73
C TYR A 193 8.43 13.25 -5.24
N TYR A 194 8.61 14.32 -4.50
CA TYR A 194 8.79 14.27 -3.04
C TYR A 194 7.75 15.13 -2.32
N CYS A 195 7.13 14.52 -1.32
CA CYS A 195 6.17 15.20 -0.45
C CYS A 195 6.84 16.28 0.39
N HIS A 196 6.05 17.20 0.93
CA HIS A 196 6.55 18.13 1.92
C HIS A 196 6.97 17.39 3.19
N PRO A 197 7.99 17.88 3.91
CA PRO A 197 8.36 17.34 5.21
C PRO A 197 7.15 17.33 6.15
N TYR A 198 6.94 16.20 6.85
CA TYR A 198 5.83 15.99 7.81
C TYR A 198 4.41 16.03 7.23
N SER A 199 4.24 15.94 5.93
CA SER A 199 2.95 15.99 5.24
C SER A 199 2.46 14.60 4.84
N ALA A 200 2.30 13.70 5.82
CA ALA A 200 1.85 12.32 5.61
C ALA A 200 0.48 12.24 4.89
N TYR A 201 -0.37 13.26 5.02
CA TYR A 201 -1.67 13.34 4.36
C TYR A 201 -1.57 13.39 2.83
N GLU A 202 -0.44 13.82 2.27
CA GLU A 202 -0.20 13.85 0.82
C GLU A 202 -0.08 12.45 0.21
N ARG A 203 0.17 11.44 1.08
CA ARG A 203 0.25 10.01 0.75
C ARG A 203 -0.76 9.18 1.56
N GLY A 204 -2.01 9.64 1.63
CA GLY A 204 -3.06 8.97 2.42
C GLY A 204 -3.35 7.52 2.00
N THR A 205 -2.96 7.10 0.79
CA THR A 205 -3.05 5.72 0.33
C THR A 205 -2.12 4.82 1.12
N ASN A 206 -0.85 5.22 1.30
CA ASN A 206 0.17 4.43 1.96
C ASN A 206 -0.16 4.08 3.42
N GLU A 207 -0.79 5.00 4.17
CA GLU A 207 -1.18 4.69 5.55
C GLU A 207 -2.16 3.51 5.64
N ASN A 208 -3.16 3.48 4.76
CA ASN A 208 -4.15 2.41 4.76
C ASN A 208 -3.54 1.09 4.29
N ILE A 209 -2.68 1.14 3.27
CA ILE A 209 -1.99 -0.03 2.74
C ILE A 209 -1.02 -0.60 3.76
N ASN A 210 -0.22 0.24 4.40
CA ASN A 210 0.67 -0.19 5.48
C ASN A 210 -0.10 -0.86 6.62
N LYS A 211 -1.31 -0.40 6.94
CA LYS A 211 -2.18 -1.10 7.91
C LYS A 211 -2.61 -2.47 7.40
N MET A 212 -2.94 -2.61 6.12
CA MET A 212 -3.29 -3.90 5.53
C MET A 212 -2.09 -4.86 5.54
N ILE A 213 -0.90 -4.40 5.12
CA ILE A 213 0.33 -5.19 5.19
C ILE A 213 0.60 -5.65 6.64
N ARG A 214 0.40 -4.74 7.61
CA ARG A 214 0.61 -5.04 9.04
C ARG A 214 -0.39 -6.02 9.65
N ARG A 215 -1.47 -6.35 8.98
CA ARG A 215 -2.36 -7.46 9.39
C ARG A 215 -1.71 -8.81 9.15
N PHE A 216 -1.04 -8.96 8.02
CA PHE A 216 -0.35 -10.20 7.63
C PHE A 216 1.08 -10.26 8.18
N LEU A 217 1.74 -9.11 8.27
CA LEU A 217 3.11 -8.93 8.73
C LEU A 217 3.15 -7.93 9.90
N PRO A 218 2.77 -8.33 11.12
CA PRO A 218 2.72 -7.46 12.29
C PRO A 218 4.05 -6.76 12.57
N LYS A 219 4.02 -5.66 13.33
CA LYS A 219 5.26 -5.00 13.79
C LYS A 219 6.10 -6.01 14.57
N GLY A 220 7.37 -6.13 14.18
CA GLY A 220 8.29 -7.11 14.79
C GLY A 220 8.44 -8.40 13.99
N THR A 221 7.74 -8.56 12.85
CA THR A 221 7.97 -9.67 11.92
C THR A 221 9.42 -9.66 11.44
N ASP A 222 10.05 -10.82 11.45
CA ASP A 222 11.42 -11.01 10.95
C ASP A 222 11.37 -11.29 9.44
N PHE A 223 11.81 -10.32 8.64
CA PHE A 223 11.82 -10.44 7.18
C PHE A 223 13.01 -11.26 6.63
N ARG A 224 13.86 -11.82 7.49
CA ARG A 224 14.95 -12.72 7.04
C ARG A 224 14.44 -14.08 6.61
N LYS A 225 13.33 -14.51 7.19
CA LYS A 225 12.67 -15.80 6.94
C LYS A 225 11.87 -15.78 5.65
#